data_252dae7598fabff5509d6986b3f357b2
#
_entry.id   252dae7598fabff5509d6986b3f357b2
#
_cell.length_a   1.000
_cell.length_b   1.000
_cell.length_c   1.000
_cell.angle_alpha   90.00
_cell.angle_beta   90.00
_cell.angle_gamma   90.00
#
_symmetry.space_group_name_H-M   'P 1'
#
loop_
_entity.id
_entity.type
_entity.pdbx_description
1 polymer ?
#
loop_
_entity_poly.entity_id
_entity_poly.type
_entity_poly.pdbx_seq_one_letter_code
_entity_poly.pdbx_strand_id
1 'polypeptide(L)'
;MALQGVPVINAQLDALNHLIAHQNAAIDLLAADKRAELATNLGEVAELIKNDELLEVMDYGDRINLAWADGSNNYTMGFNLCHLETAKLEDQEDIKVADIESHYVLPFDCVYDDSEAIYASASDLAAGDYYFKIVNDAWGNNNGKYVQFTLTEDLTAGKQIRKKSGEYNAAIENCTLGIFANGADKIGEALAFTVVTENPTGTSLGETDGTGDLNYWHCVVLGYNRWKYSAVRQYLNSDKAAGSWWTQQHKWDVKPAYADTKDGFLKGFDPELLHYMQVTKVTTARNTVFNSGDTPLGGMDETYDRVFLISLEQSYINPQISGEGEYWEYYKRLLGRTTPASTGATYARLIKYDLAAQTTARHRWLRSAYRGYASYVWRVYPSGPVYYNYASYGYRLAPCLRIGL
;
A
#
# COMPACT_ATOMS: atom_id res chain seq x y z
N MET A 1 74.17 -26.12 4.84
CA MET A 1 73.04 -26.87 4.22
C MET A 1 71.98 -25.87 3.77
N ALA A 2 71.90 -25.56 2.50
CA ALA A 2 70.87 -24.68 1.97
C ALA A 2 69.56 -25.47 1.94
N LEU A 3 68.48 -24.86 2.40
CA LEU A 3 67.14 -25.38 2.40
C LEU A 3 66.64 -25.60 0.95
N GLN A 4 66.97 -26.75 0.35
CA GLN A 4 66.44 -27.11 -0.98
C GLN A 4 64.96 -27.43 -1.03
N GLY A 5 64.25 -27.41 0.13
CA GLY A 5 62.83 -27.72 0.21
C GLY A 5 61.86 -26.55 -0.03
N VAL A 6 62.31 -25.32 0.06
CA VAL A 6 61.42 -24.14 -0.02
C VAL A 6 60.76 -23.95 -1.39
N PRO A 7 61.45 -24.16 -2.55
CA PRO A 7 60.83 -24.07 -3.86
C PRO A 7 59.76 -25.12 -4.11
N VAL A 8 59.93 -26.32 -3.60
CA VAL A 8 58.97 -27.42 -3.75
C VAL A 8 57.70 -27.17 -2.93
N ILE A 9 57.87 -26.65 -1.72
CA ILE A 9 56.72 -26.29 -0.84
C ILE A 9 55.93 -25.15 -1.46
N ASN A 10 56.59 -24.15 -2.03
CA ASN A 10 55.92 -23.03 -2.71
C ASN A 10 55.16 -23.51 -3.96
N ALA A 11 55.75 -24.35 -4.78
CA ALA A 11 55.08 -24.93 -5.94
C ALA A 11 53.85 -25.79 -5.56
N GLN A 12 53.95 -26.53 -4.46
CA GLN A 12 52.80 -27.30 -3.92
C GLN A 12 51.71 -26.37 -3.36
N LEU A 13 52.08 -25.28 -2.70
CA LEU A 13 51.14 -24.30 -2.19
C LEU A 13 50.42 -23.56 -3.33
N ASP A 14 51.15 -23.20 -4.39
CA ASP A 14 50.57 -22.58 -5.58
C ASP A 14 49.59 -23.55 -6.29
N ALA A 15 49.97 -24.81 -6.44
CA ALA A 15 49.08 -25.82 -7.01
C ALA A 15 47.80 -26.02 -6.16
N LEU A 16 47.92 -26.00 -4.84
CA LEU A 16 46.78 -26.10 -3.92
C LEU A 16 45.90 -24.87 -4.03
N ASN A 17 46.47 -23.68 -4.08
CA ASN A 17 45.73 -22.45 -4.25
C ASN A 17 44.95 -22.41 -5.59
N HIS A 18 45.58 -22.90 -6.68
CA HIS A 18 44.93 -23.09 -7.97
C HIS A 18 43.76 -24.09 -7.89
N LEU A 19 43.95 -25.21 -7.20
CA LEU A 19 42.89 -26.20 -7.02
C LEU A 19 41.71 -25.64 -6.21
N ILE A 20 42.00 -24.92 -5.14
CA ILE A 20 40.97 -24.24 -4.32
C ILE A 20 40.23 -23.21 -5.17
N ALA A 21 40.95 -22.43 -5.97
CA ALA A 21 40.30 -21.44 -6.86
C ALA A 21 39.39 -22.11 -7.90
N HIS A 22 39.82 -23.23 -8.48
CA HIS A 22 38.98 -24.01 -9.40
C HIS A 22 37.76 -24.64 -8.72
N GLN A 23 37.91 -25.16 -7.51
CA GLN A 23 36.80 -25.71 -6.73
C GLN A 23 35.79 -24.62 -6.36
N ASN A 24 36.27 -23.47 -5.91
CA ASN A 24 35.40 -22.33 -5.60
C ASN A 24 34.65 -21.87 -6.84
N ALA A 25 35.32 -21.76 -8.00
CA ALA A 25 34.65 -21.38 -9.25
C ALA A 25 33.57 -22.39 -9.69
N ALA A 26 33.84 -23.71 -9.47
CA ALA A 26 32.86 -24.77 -9.75
C ALA A 26 31.64 -24.68 -8.77
N ILE A 27 31.91 -24.42 -7.50
CA ILE A 27 30.86 -24.22 -6.49
C ILE A 27 30.02 -22.98 -6.83
N ASP A 28 30.66 -21.88 -7.19
CA ASP A 28 29.96 -20.64 -7.59
C ASP A 28 29.08 -20.86 -8.83
N LEU A 29 29.56 -21.66 -9.81
CA LEU A 29 28.79 -21.99 -11.00
C LEU A 29 27.57 -22.85 -10.65
N LEU A 30 27.76 -23.90 -9.83
CA LEU A 30 26.65 -24.74 -9.36
C LEU A 30 25.61 -23.96 -8.55
N ALA A 31 26.07 -23.04 -7.71
CA ALA A 31 25.19 -22.16 -6.97
C ALA A 31 24.41 -21.21 -7.89
N ALA A 32 25.05 -20.68 -8.94
CA ALA A 32 24.39 -19.85 -9.94
C ALA A 32 23.34 -20.63 -10.74
N ASP A 33 23.65 -21.84 -11.17
CA ASP A 33 22.72 -22.73 -11.86
C ASP A 33 21.53 -23.07 -10.96
N LYS A 34 21.77 -23.38 -9.69
CA LYS A 34 20.69 -23.65 -8.72
C LYS A 34 19.81 -22.44 -8.47
N ARG A 35 20.39 -21.23 -8.34
CA ARG A 35 19.60 -19.98 -8.22
C ARG A 35 18.74 -19.73 -9.46
N ALA A 36 19.26 -20.01 -10.65
CA ALA A 36 18.50 -19.87 -11.89
C ALA A 36 17.31 -20.84 -11.96
N GLU A 37 17.48 -22.07 -11.47
CA GLU A 37 16.40 -23.04 -11.33
C GLU A 37 15.34 -22.58 -10.32
N LEU A 38 15.75 -22.18 -9.12
CA LEU A 38 14.88 -21.70 -8.06
C LEU A 38 14.13 -20.42 -8.44
N ALA A 39 14.73 -19.59 -9.29
CA ALA A 39 14.09 -18.35 -9.78
C ALA A 39 12.74 -18.59 -10.46
N THR A 40 12.41 -19.82 -10.86
CA THR A 40 11.14 -20.17 -11.53
C THR A 40 10.41 -21.35 -10.86
N ASN A 41 10.95 -21.90 -9.78
CA ASN A 41 10.39 -23.06 -9.08
C ASN A 41 9.93 -22.70 -7.67
N LEU A 42 8.72 -22.17 -7.55
CA LEU A 42 8.17 -21.70 -6.27
C LEU A 42 7.97 -22.86 -5.26
N GLY A 43 7.67 -24.06 -5.73
CA GLY A 43 7.50 -25.22 -4.87
C GLY A 43 8.81 -25.64 -4.18
N GLU A 44 9.91 -25.64 -4.90
CA GLU A 44 11.22 -25.93 -4.33
C GLU A 44 11.67 -24.83 -3.37
N VAL A 45 11.42 -23.56 -3.70
CA VAL A 45 11.67 -22.45 -2.79
C VAL A 45 10.91 -22.64 -1.48
N ALA A 46 9.65 -23.05 -1.53
CA ALA A 46 8.83 -23.26 -0.33
C ALA A 46 9.35 -24.43 0.53
N GLU A 47 9.82 -25.52 -0.08
CA GLU A 47 10.46 -26.64 0.66
C GLU A 47 11.77 -26.22 1.33
N LEU A 48 12.61 -25.43 0.65
CA LEU A 48 13.85 -24.91 1.23
C LEU A 48 13.57 -23.95 2.42
N ILE A 49 12.50 -23.14 2.34
CA ILE A 49 12.06 -22.27 3.45
C ILE A 49 11.68 -23.13 4.67
N LYS A 50 10.85 -24.14 4.46
CA LYS A 50 10.38 -25.06 5.50
C LYS A 50 11.54 -25.75 6.23
N ASN A 51 12.60 -26.09 5.49
CA ASN A 51 13.78 -26.78 6.00
C ASN A 51 14.86 -25.84 6.56
N ASP A 52 14.71 -24.52 6.52
CA ASP A 52 15.74 -23.50 6.86
C ASP A 52 16.96 -23.49 5.91
N GLU A 53 16.82 -23.99 4.70
CA GLU A 53 17.92 -24.16 3.75
C GLU A 53 17.98 -23.07 2.67
N LEU A 54 16.98 -22.18 2.59
CA LEU A 54 16.88 -21.22 1.49
C LEU A 54 18.12 -20.32 1.37
N LEU A 55 18.64 -19.81 2.48
CA LEU A 55 19.80 -18.91 2.50
C LEU A 55 21.14 -19.63 2.26
N GLU A 56 21.17 -20.96 2.16
CA GLU A 56 22.33 -21.70 1.70
C GLU A 56 22.50 -21.58 0.17
N VAL A 57 21.40 -21.25 -0.55
CA VAL A 57 21.37 -21.22 -2.02
C VAL A 57 21.04 -19.84 -2.57
N MET A 58 20.17 -19.07 -1.90
CA MET A 58 19.73 -17.72 -2.31
C MET A 58 20.19 -16.67 -1.31
N ASP A 59 20.37 -15.45 -1.78
CA ASP A 59 20.65 -14.28 -0.97
C ASP A 59 19.47 -13.29 -0.96
N TYR A 60 19.41 -12.44 0.06
CA TYR A 60 18.45 -11.32 0.05
C TYR A 60 18.72 -10.40 -1.14
N GLY A 61 17.69 -10.22 -1.96
CA GLY A 61 17.72 -9.49 -3.22
C GLY A 61 17.71 -10.38 -4.45
N ASP A 62 17.98 -11.69 -4.32
CA ASP A 62 17.79 -12.66 -5.41
C ASP A 62 16.32 -12.69 -5.84
N ARG A 63 16.09 -13.01 -7.11
CA ARG A 63 14.76 -12.91 -7.72
C ARG A 63 14.10 -14.25 -7.92
N ILE A 64 12.83 -14.28 -7.58
CA ILE A 64 11.88 -15.31 -7.96
C ILE A 64 10.98 -14.73 -9.03
N ASN A 65 10.86 -15.38 -10.20
CA ASN A 65 10.12 -14.87 -11.34
C ASN A 65 8.81 -15.65 -11.48
N LEU A 66 7.69 -14.96 -11.38
CA LEU A 66 6.35 -15.52 -11.50
C LEU A 66 5.67 -14.99 -12.75
N ALA A 67 5.03 -15.86 -13.51
CA ALA A 67 4.16 -15.44 -14.59
C ALA A 67 2.90 -14.79 -14.01
N TRP A 68 2.52 -13.63 -14.53
CA TRP A 68 1.32 -12.91 -14.11
C TRP A 68 0.64 -12.26 -15.32
N ALA A 69 -0.67 -12.35 -15.40
CA ALA A 69 -1.48 -11.76 -16.46
C ALA A 69 -2.33 -10.60 -15.94
N ASP A 70 -2.42 -9.51 -16.73
CA ASP A 70 -3.38 -8.42 -16.57
C ASP A 70 -4.28 -8.40 -17.83
N GLY A 71 -5.38 -9.09 -17.76
CA GLY A 71 -6.25 -9.32 -18.93
C GLY A 71 -5.50 -10.06 -20.04
N SER A 72 -5.31 -9.40 -21.18
CA SER A 72 -4.57 -9.98 -22.35
C SER A 72 -3.06 -9.79 -22.27
N ASN A 73 -2.54 -9.04 -21.31
CA ASN A 73 -1.12 -8.78 -21.18
C ASN A 73 -0.48 -9.80 -20.24
N ASN A 74 0.58 -10.46 -20.70
CA ASN A 74 1.36 -11.40 -19.91
C ASN A 74 2.68 -10.78 -19.51
N TYR A 75 3.05 -10.91 -18.24
CA TYR A 75 4.27 -10.38 -17.65
C TYR A 75 5.03 -11.49 -16.92
N THR A 76 6.32 -11.33 -16.83
CA THR A 76 7.14 -12.01 -15.84
C THR A 76 7.42 -11.03 -14.70
N MET A 77 6.80 -11.26 -13.56
CA MET A 77 7.03 -10.45 -12.36
C MET A 77 8.20 -11.03 -11.58
N GLY A 78 9.31 -10.30 -11.51
CA GLY A 78 10.41 -10.63 -10.60
C GLY A 78 10.11 -10.14 -9.19
N PHE A 79 10.25 -11.01 -8.20
CA PHE A 79 10.12 -10.69 -6.78
C PHE A 79 11.48 -10.84 -6.10
N ASN A 80 11.93 -9.83 -5.40
CA ASN A 80 13.17 -9.90 -4.61
C ASN A 80 12.89 -10.64 -3.30
N LEU A 81 13.77 -11.56 -2.91
CA LEU A 81 13.77 -12.13 -1.57
C LEU A 81 14.13 -11.04 -0.56
N CYS A 82 13.24 -10.74 0.37
CA CYS A 82 13.36 -9.59 1.25
C CYS A 82 13.66 -9.96 2.71
N HIS A 83 13.00 -11.00 3.22
CA HIS A 83 13.10 -11.39 4.62
C HIS A 83 12.69 -12.85 4.82
N LEU A 84 13.15 -13.46 5.90
CA LEU A 84 12.66 -14.75 6.39
C LEU A 84 12.11 -14.56 7.79
N GLU A 85 10.91 -15.02 8.02
CA GLU A 85 10.27 -14.93 9.34
C GLU A 85 9.39 -16.15 9.63
N THR A 86 8.91 -16.21 10.85
CA THR A 86 7.81 -17.10 11.24
C THR A 86 6.53 -16.28 11.25
N ALA A 87 5.61 -16.60 10.34
CA ALA A 87 4.37 -15.87 10.17
C ALA A 87 3.19 -16.62 10.79
N LYS A 88 2.27 -15.84 11.34
CA LYS A 88 1.04 -16.36 11.92
C LYS A 88 -0.02 -16.56 10.86
N LEU A 89 -0.55 -17.79 10.76
CA LEU A 89 -1.72 -18.12 9.97
C LEU A 89 -3.01 -17.87 10.76
N GLU A 90 -4.13 -17.76 10.06
CA GLU A 90 -5.46 -17.67 10.67
C GLU A 90 -5.86 -19.05 11.20
N ASP A 91 -6.13 -19.14 12.50
CA ASP A 91 -6.59 -20.36 13.18
C ASP A 91 -5.70 -21.63 13.01
N GLN A 92 -4.41 -21.43 12.71
CA GLN A 92 -3.44 -22.50 12.51
C GLN A 92 -2.13 -22.21 13.26
N GLU A 93 -1.22 -23.19 13.25
CA GLU A 93 0.13 -23.02 13.76
C GLU A 93 0.92 -22.04 12.88
N ASP A 94 1.86 -21.33 13.50
CA ASP A 94 2.76 -20.42 12.79
C ASP A 94 3.69 -21.22 11.86
N ILE A 95 3.97 -20.66 10.67
CA ILE A 95 4.84 -21.31 9.69
C ILE A 95 6.02 -20.41 9.31
N LYS A 96 7.09 -21.06 8.83
CA LYS A 96 8.22 -20.35 8.23
C LYS A 96 7.83 -19.82 6.85
N VAL A 97 8.15 -18.58 6.58
CA VAL A 97 7.86 -17.93 5.31
C VAL A 97 9.04 -17.09 4.84
N ALA A 98 9.12 -16.90 3.53
CA ALA A 98 9.93 -15.85 2.92
C ALA A 98 9.03 -14.71 2.45
N ASP A 99 9.32 -13.51 2.92
CA ASP A 99 8.77 -12.27 2.37
C ASP A 99 9.47 -11.94 1.06
N ILE A 100 8.69 -11.80 0.00
CA ILE A 100 9.18 -11.35 -1.30
C ILE A 100 8.40 -10.13 -1.76
N GLU A 101 9.07 -9.17 -2.40
CA GLU A 101 8.43 -7.95 -2.92
C GLU A 101 8.70 -7.81 -4.41
N SER A 102 7.67 -7.45 -5.18
CA SER A 102 7.81 -7.19 -6.60
C SER A 102 8.94 -6.18 -6.87
N HIS A 103 9.84 -6.52 -7.77
CA HIS A 103 10.96 -5.66 -8.20
C HIS A 103 10.47 -4.42 -8.93
N TYR A 104 9.41 -4.58 -9.71
CA TYR A 104 8.73 -3.52 -10.46
C TYR A 104 7.39 -3.16 -9.81
N VAL A 105 6.86 -2.00 -10.15
CA VAL A 105 5.47 -1.65 -9.81
C VAL A 105 4.52 -2.06 -10.92
N LEU A 106 3.27 -2.33 -10.58
CA LEU A 106 2.21 -2.68 -11.54
C LEU A 106 2.10 -1.64 -12.67
N PRO A 107 1.65 -2.03 -13.87
CA PRO A 107 1.66 -1.16 -15.05
C PRO A 107 0.52 -0.15 -15.11
N PHE A 108 -0.27 0.00 -14.06
CA PHE A 108 -1.37 0.97 -13.96
C PHE A 108 -1.46 1.59 -12.57
N ASP A 109 -2.12 2.75 -12.47
CA ASP A 109 -2.32 3.44 -11.21
C ASP A 109 -3.52 2.88 -10.45
N CYS A 110 -3.34 2.73 -9.14
CA CYS A 110 -4.38 2.31 -8.20
C CYS A 110 -4.62 3.44 -7.21
N VAL A 111 -5.86 3.86 -7.08
CA VAL A 111 -6.33 4.66 -5.96
C VAL A 111 -6.29 3.77 -4.72
N TYR A 112 -5.66 4.26 -3.65
CA TYR A 112 -5.54 3.46 -2.41
C TYR A 112 -6.92 3.20 -1.82
N ASP A 113 -7.69 4.27 -1.69
CA ASP A 113 -9.09 4.26 -1.30
C ASP A 113 -9.73 5.57 -1.75
N ASP A 114 -10.96 5.54 -2.26
CA ASP A 114 -11.67 6.74 -2.71
C ASP A 114 -12.95 6.94 -1.93
N SER A 115 -13.34 8.20 -1.77
CA SER A 115 -14.49 8.55 -0.96
C SER A 115 -15.17 9.83 -1.44
N GLU A 116 -16.42 10.01 -1.00
CA GLU A 116 -17.19 11.20 -1.28
C GLU A 116 -17.89 11.71 -0.03
N ALA A 117 -18.10 13.01 0.08
CA ALA A 117 -18.87 13.60 1.16
C ALA A 117 -20.36 13.24 1.01
N ILE A 118 -21.00 12.96 2.13
CA ILE A 118 -22.42 12.62 2.19
C ILE A 118 -23.14 13.59 3.12
N TYR A 119 -24.20 14.19 2.60
CA TYR A 119 -25.05 15.10 3.34
C TYR A 119 -26.49 14.58 3.33
N ALA A 120 -27.23 14.82 4.40
CA ALA A 120 -28.67 14.62 4.43
C ALA A 120 -29.35 15.96 4.50
N SER A 121 -30.28 16.22 3.59
CA SER A 121 -31.11 17.43 3.65
C SER A 121 -32.11 17.34 4.81
N ALA A 122 -32.25 18.39 5.57
CA ALA A 122 -33.27 18.49 6.63
C ALA A 122 -34.66 18.85 6.08
N SER A 123 -34.76 19.31 4.84
CA SER A 123 -36.00 19.69 4.15
C SER A 123 -35.99 19.18 2.72
N ASP A 124 -37.16 19.16 2.10
CA ASP A 124 -37.27 18.92 0.65
C ASP A 124 -36.56 20.03 -0.11
N LEU A 125 -35.82 19.66 -1.16
CA LEU A 125 -35.15 20.58 -2.09
C LEU A 125 -35.62 20.27 -3.50
N ALA A 126 -36.00 21.27 -4.25
CA ALA A 126 -36.31 21.14 -5.67
C ALA A 126 -35.02 20.94 -6.50
N ALA A 127 -35.13 20.35 -7.69
CA ALA A 127 -34.05 20.35 -8.65
C ALA A 127 -33.59 21.78 -8.94
N GLY A 128 -32.26 21.98 -9.04
CA GLY A 128 -31.70 23.30 -9.27
C GLY A 128 -30.28 23.45 -8.76
N ASP A 129 -29.77 24.68 -8.86
CA ASP A 129 -28.42 25.02 -8.43
C ASP A 129 -28.37 25.46 -6.98
N TYR A 130 -27.39 24.98 -6.27
CA TYR A 130 -27.11 25.28 -4.87
C TYR A 130 -25.64 25.62 -4.67
N TYR A 131 -25.33 26.18 -3.51
CA TYR A 131 -23.97 26.58 -3.15
C TYR A 131 -23.63 26.12 -1.75
N PHE A 132 -22.43 25.53 -1.59
CA PHE A 132 -21.77 25.51 -0.30
C PHE A 132 -21.03 26.83 -0.09
N LYS A 133 -21.27 27.50 1.00
CA LYS A 133 -20.47 28.64 1.44
C LYS A 133 -19.47 28.19 2.50
N ILE A 134 -18.21 28.50 2.29
CA ILE A 134 -17.16 28.24 3.26
C ILE A 134 -17.23 29.33 4.33
N VAL A 135 -17.67 28.96 5.54
CA VAL A 135 -17.85 29.88 6.65
C VAL A 135 -16.62 30.02 7.52
N ASN A 136 -15.90 28.88 7.74
CA ASN A 136 -14.70 28.87 8.51
C ASN A 136 -13.71 27.87 7.90
N ASP A 137 -12.66 28.39 7.32
CA ASP A 137 -11.53 27.62 6.79
C ASP A 137 -10.39 27.69 7.80
N ALA A 138 -9.93 26.54 8.28
CA ALA A 138 -8.82 26.45 9.23
C ALA A 138 -7.54 27.17 8.74
N TRP A 139 -7.40 27.34 7.43
CA TRP A 139 -6.27 28.05 6.81
C TRP A 139 -6.60 29.49 6.39
N GLY A 140 -7.84 29.90 6.52
CA GLY A 140 -8.30 31.28 6.27
C GLY A 140 -8.39 31.71 4.81
N ASN A 141 -7.94 30.90 3.86
CA ASN A 141 -7.79 31.31 2.46
C ASN A 141 -9.07 31.26 1.63
N ASN A 142 -10.08 30.52 2.10
CA ASN A 142 -11.31 30.26 1.34
C ASN A 142 -12.56 30.75 2.03
N ASN A 143 -12.46 31.42 3.17
CA ASN A 143 -13.62 31.99 3.87
C ASN A 143 -14.43 32.89 2.93
N GLY A 144 -15.73 32.68 2.93
CA GLY A 144 -16.67 33.41 2.09
C GLY A 144 -16.76 32.99 0.64
N LYS A 145 -15.91 32.04 0.19
CA LYS A 145 -16.03 31.46 -1.16
C LYS A 145 -17.21 30.50 -1.23
N TYR A 146 -17.70 30.32 -2.44
CA TYR A 146 -18.82 29.44 -2.75
C TYR A 146 -18.37 28.31 -3.68
N VAL A 147 -18.90 27.10 -3.47
CA VAL A 147 -18.77 25.95 -4.37
C VAL A 147 -20.18 25.61 -4.86
N GLN A 148 -20.39 25.68 -6.15
CA GLN A 148 -21.69 25.36 -6.77
C GLN A 148 -21.84 23.83 -6.89
N PHE A 149 -23.08 23.37 -6.70
CA PHE A 149 -23.50 22.01 -7.07
C PHE A 149 -24.93 22.07 -7.62
N THR A 150 -25.28 21.12 -8.48
CA THR A 150 -26.59 21.07 -9.13
C THR A 150 -27.32 19.80 -8.71
N LEU A 151 -28.56 19.95 -8.24
CA LEU A 151 -29.49 18.82 -8.11
C LEU A 151 -30.20 18.62 -9.43
N THR A 152 -30.07 17.46 -10.04
CA THR A 152 -30.72 17.11 -11.32
C THR A 152 -32.18 16.68 -11.12
N GLU A 153 -32.57 16.35 -9.91
CA GLU A 153 -33.93 15.94 -9.52
C GLU A 153 -34.25 16.44 -8.11
N ASP A 154 -35.53 16.43 -7.76
CA ASP A 154 -35.99 16.82 -6.44
C ASP A 154 -35.41 15.88 -5.37
N LEU A 155 -34.91 16.45 -4.28
CA LEU A 155 -34.34 15.74 -3.15
C LEU A 155 -35.31 15.83 -1.96
N THR A 156 -35.83 14.69 -1.52
CA THR A 156 -36.69 14.62 -0.34
C THR A 156 -35.85 14.72 0.96
N ALA A 157 -36.41 15.32 1.98
CA ALA A 157 -35.82 15.41 3.31
C ALA A 157 -35.32 14.04 3.80
N GLY A 158 -34.13 14.03 4.39
CA GLY A 158 -33.43 12.82 4.84
C GLY A 158 -32.70 12.04 3.74
N LYS A 159 -32.93 12.34 2.47
CA LYS A 159 -32.11 11.75 1.38
C LYS A 159 -30.75 12.40 1.30
N GLN A 160 -29.80 11.67 0.79
CA GLN A 160 -28.39 12.03 0.79
C GLN A 160 -27.96 12.64 -0.53
N ILE A 161 -27.18 13.70 -0.44
CA ILE A 161 -26.39 14.28 -1.53
C ILE A 161 -24.97 13.76 -1.38
N ARG A 162 -24.38 13.30 -2.47
CA ARG A 162 -23.02 12.78 -2.52
C ARG A 162 -22.15 13.69 -3.39
N LYS A 163 -20.93 13.95 -2.93
CA LYS A 163 -19.96 14.78 -3.63
C LYS A 163 -18.60 14.10 -3.64
N LYS A 164 -18.12 13.79 -4.83
CA LYS A 164 -16.85 13.07 -5.00
C LYS A 164 -15.64 13.88 -4.57
N SER A 165 -14.60 13.15 -4.17
CA SER A 165 -13.25 13.67 -4.01
C SER A 165 -12.79 14.42 -5.25
N GLY A 166 -12.07 15.53 -5.07
CA GLY A 166 -11.56 16.38 -6.16
C GLY A 166 -12.54 17.41 -6.72
N GLU A 167 -13.84 17.33 -6.42
CA GLU A 167 -14.82 18.36 -6.77
C GLU A 167 -14.80 19.54 -5.78
N TYR A 168 -14.13 19.36 -4.64
CA TYR A 168 -13.87 20.38 -3.65
C TYR A 168 -12.42 20.82 -3.70
N ASN A 169 -12.17 22.07 -3.35
CA ASN A 169 -10.82 22.50 -3.02
C ASN A 169 -10.41 21.82 -1.70
N ALA A 170 -9.18 21.32 -1.60
CA ALA A 170 -8.63 20.67 -0.41
C ALA A 170 -8.83 21.47 0.90
N ALA A 171 -8.96 22.78 0.81
CA ALA A 171 -9.24 23.66 1.93
C ALA A 171 -10.63 23.48 2.57
N ILE A 172 -11.58 22.85 1.86
CA ILE A 172 -12.94 22.61 2.37
C ILE A 172 -12.95 21.55 3.48
N GLU A 173 -11.96 20.67 3.50
CA GLU A 173 -11.90 19.54 4.42
C GLU A 173 -11.94 19.90 5.91
N ASN A 174 -11.45 21.07 6.24
CA ASN A 174 -11.39 21.58 7.61
C ASN A 174 -12.29 22.81 7.82
N CYS A 175 -13.36 22.93 7.03
CA CYS A 175 -14.22 24.09 7.02
C CYS A 175 -15.58 23.81 7.65
N THR A 176 -16.17 24.83 8.23
CA THR A 176 -17.61 24.87 8.49
C THR A 176 -18.32 25.34 7.21
N LEU A 177 -19.29 24.57 6.75
CA LEU A 177 -20.04 24.87 5.53
C LEU A 177 -21.48 25.32 5.83
N GLY A 178 -21.92 26.35 5.13
CA GLY A 178 -23.32 26.68 4.97
C GLY A 178 -23.78 26.30 3.56
N ILE A 179 -25.01 25.83 3.40
CA ILE A 179 -25.60 25.50 2.10
C ILE A 179 -26.69 26.48 1.77
N PHE A 180 -26.69 27.02 0.54
CA PHE A 180 -27.55 28.09 0.09
C PHE A 180 -28.15 27.74 -1.27
N ALA A 181 -29.43 28.09 -1.47
CA ALA A 181 -30.05 28.02 -2.78
C ALA A 181 -29.44 29.06 -3.73
N ASN A 182 -29.40 28.72 -5.02
CA ASN A 182 -29.08 29.69 -6.07
C ASN A 182 -30.21 30.71 -6.22
N GLY A 183 -29.97 31.91 -5.82
CA GLY A 183 -30.93 33.00 -5.96
C GLY A 183 -30.32 34.32 -5.55
N ALA A 184 -30.87 35.44 -6.02
CA ALA A 184 -30.36 36.77 -5.85
C ALA A 184 -29.45 36.94 -4.65
N ASP A 185 -28.23 37.20 -4.77
CA ASP A 185 -27.24 37.57 -3.77
C ASP A 185 -26.46 36.46 -3.09
N LYS A 186 -26.60 35.17 -3.42
CA LYS A 186 -25.81 34.08 -2.81
C LYS A 186 -25.73 34.13 -1.27
N ILE A 187 -26.64 34.87 -0.63
CA ILE A 187 -26.70 35.18 0.79
C ILE A 187 -28.11 34.89 1.33
N GLY A 188 -28.79 33.94 0.69
CA GLY A 188 -30.06 33.44 1.19
C GLY A 188 -29.90 32.74 2.55
N GLU A 189 -31.00 32.37 3.17
CA GLU A 189 -30.98 31.57 4.39
C GLU A 189 -30.22 30.26 4.16
N ALA A 190 -29.36 29.91 5.11
CA ALA A 190 -28.65 28.66 5.06
C ALA A 190 -29.63 27.48 5.15
N LEU A 191 -29.56 26.58 4.20
CA LEU A 191 -30.30 25.33 4.24
C LEU A 191 -29.70 24.41 5.32
N ALA A 192 -30.56 23.80 6.12
CA ALA A 192 -30.10 22.88 7.13
C ALA A 192 -29.71 21.53 6.52
N PHE A 193 -28.41 21.23 6.55
CA PHE A 193 -27.89 19.94 6.19
C PHE A 193 -27.12 19.35 7.37
N THR A 194 -27.21 18.05 7.53
CA THR A 194 -26.38 17.29 8.47
C THR A 194 -25.40 16.43 7.71
N VAL A 195 -24.16 16.41 8.17
CA VAL A 195 -23.14 15.50 7.65
C VAL A 195 -23.48 14.10 8.14
N VAL A 196 -23.49 13.12 7.23
CA VAL A 196 -23.75 11.72 7.58
C VAL A 196 -22.44 11.05 7.94
N THR A 197 -22.31 10.64 9.20
CA THR A 197 -21.08 10.02 9.76
C THR A 197 -21.17 8.52 9.94
N GLU A 198 -22.29 7.89 9.59
CA GLU A 198 -22.50 6.46 9.73
C GLU A 198 -22.04 5.69 8.48
N ASN A 199 -21.43 4.53 8.69
CA ASN A 199 -21.16 3.60 7.61
C ASN A 199 -22.44 2.83 7.19
N PRO A 200 -22.40 2.06 6.08
CA PRO A 200 -23.58 1.31 5.60
C PRO A 200 -24.16 0.32 6.60
N THR A 201 -23.38 -0.11 7.61
CA THR A 201 -23.81 -1.03 8.65
C THR A 201 -24.39 -0.32 9.87
N GLY A 202 -24.43 1.00 9.85
CA GLY A 202 -24.89 1.82 10.98
C GLY A 202 -23.83 2.10 12.03
N THR A 203 -22.59 1.66 11.83
CA THR A 203 -21.49 1.93 12.74
C THR A 203 -20.95 3.35 12.51
N SER A 204 -20.80 4.11 13.56
CA SER A 204 -20.26 5.48 13.51
C SER A 204 -18.77 5.48 13.17
N LEU A 205 -18.32 6.49 12.43
CA LEU A 205 -16.87 6.75 12.25
C LEU A 205 -16.13 6.97 13.55
N GLY A 206 -16.82 7.42 14.59
CA GLY A 206 -16.27 7.61 15.93
C GLY A 206 -15.70 6.33 16.56
N GLU A 207 -16.04 5.17 16.04
CA GLU A 207 -15.41 3.91 16.47
C GLU A 207 -13.90 3.89 16.25
N THR A 208 -13.43 4.74 15.38
CA THR A 208 -12.04 4.68 14.93
C THR A 208 -11.08 5.21 15.96
N ASP A 209 -11.54 6.05 16.87
CA ASP A 209 -10.60 6.74 17.75
C ASP A 209 -11.10 7.03 19.15
N GLY A 210 -12.39 6.89 19.40
CA GLY A 210 -12.99 7.14 20.70
C GLY A 210 -13.10 8.63 21.07
N THR A 211 -12.72 9.56 20.21
CA THR A 211 -12.85 11.00 20.48
C THR A 211 -14.13 11.61 19.95
N GLY A 212 -14.84 10.91 19.07
CA GLY A 212 -16.09 11.36 18.49
C GLY A 212 -15.98 12.44 17.41
N ASP A 213 -14.85 13.11 17.31
CA ASP A 213 -14.58 14.15 16.33
C ASP A 213 -13.55 13.69 15.31
N LEU A 214 -13.99 12.87 14.40
CA LEU A 214 -13.17 12.50 13.29
C LEU A 214 -12.92 13.66 12.36
N ASN A 215 -11.77 13.57 11.73
CA ASN A 215 -11.50 14.34 10.55
C ASN A 215 -12.34 13.81 9.38
N TYR A 216 -13.65 13.89 9.59
CA TYR A 216 -14.65 13.37 8.70
C TYR A 216 -14.43 13.84 7.25
N TRP A 217 -14.11 15.11 7.06
CA TRP A 217 -13.86 15.67 5.76
C TRP A 217 -12.68 15.07 5.04
N HIS A 218 -11.58 14.83 5.74
CA HIS A 218 -10.42 14.15 5.15
C HIS A 218 -10.78 12.74 4.69
N CYS A 219 -11.48 11.97 5.52
CA CYS A 219 -11.89 10.63 5.15
C CYS A 219 -12.85 10.61 3.97
N VAL A 220 -13.86 11.48 3.97
CA VAL A 220 -14.96 11.38 3.00
C VAL A 220 -14.74 12.08 1.68
N VAL A 221 -13.71 12.93 1.54
CA VAL A 221 -13.43 13.62 0.27
C VAL A 221 -12.09 13.27 -0.34
N LEU A 222 -11.18 12.65 0.41
CA LEU A 222 -9.81 12.38 -0.03
C LEU A 222 -9.38 10.92 0.17
N GLY A 223 -10.34 10.04 0.41
CA GLY A 223 -10.11 8.65 0.71
C GLY A 223 -9.77 8.39 2.18
N TYR A 224 -9.67 7.13 2.55
CA TYR A 224 -9.38 6.68 3.89
C TYR A 224 -8.09 5.86 3.93
N ASN A 225 -7.19 6.18 4.84
CA ASN A 225 -5.83 5.62 4.82
C ASN A 225 -5.69 4.25 5.50
N ARG A 226 -6.78 3.63 5.93
CA ARG A 226 -6.76 2.38 6.66
C ARG A 226 -6.62 1.18 5.74
N TRP A 227 -5.49 0.46 5.83
CA TRP A 227 -5.21 -0.74 5.02
C TRP A 227 -6.37 -1.74 5.04
N LYS A 228 -6.90 -2.03 6.21
CA LYS A 228 -7.96 -3.02 6.43
C LYS A 228 -9.16 -2.84 5.50
N TYR A 229 -9.51 -1.60 5.19
CA TYR A 229 -10.70 -1.25 4.41
C TYR A 229 -10.39 -0.81 2.98
N SER A 230 -9.12 -0.64 2.64
CA SER A 230 -8.72 -0.02 1.37
C SER A 230 -9.12 -0.83 0.13
N ALA A 231 -9.41 -0.13 -0.94
CA ALA A 231 -9.66 -0.72 -2.26
C ALA A 231 -8.42 -1.48 -2.78
N VAL A 232 -7.22 -0.98 -2.46
CA VAL A 232 -5.95 -1.64 -2.82
C VAL A 232 -5.86 -3.03 -2.17
N ARG A 233 -6.20 -3.16 -0.88
CA ARG A 233 -6.19 -4.46 -0.20
C ARG A 233 -7.18 -5.43 -0.84
N GLN A 234 -8.40 -4.95 -1.16
CA GLN A 234 -9.42 -5.77 -1.81
C GLN A 234 -8.94 -6.26 -3.18
N TYR A 235 -8.32 -5.37 -3.98
CA TYR A 235 -7.76 -5.71 -5.28
C TYR A 235 -6.65 -6.76 -5.18
N LEU A 236 -5.69 -6.54 -4.28
CA LEU A 236 -4.51 -7.42 -4.14
C LEU A 236 -4.87 -8.83 -3.65
N ASN A 237 -5.93 -8.97 -2.86
CA ASN A 237 -6.34 -10.24 -2.27
C ASN A 237 -7.53 -10.89 -3.00
N SER A 238 -7.80 -10.52 -4.23
CA SER A 238 -8.93 -11.07 -5.00
C SER A 238 -8.48 -11.80 -6.26
N ASP A 239 -9.15 -12.92 -6.51
CA ASP A 239 -9.09 -13.73 -7.75
C ASP A 239 -10.32 -13.52 -8.65
N LYS A 240 -11.21 -12.58 -8.31
CA LYS A 240 -12.46 -12.32 -9.03
C LYS A 240 -12.21 -11.46 -10.26
N ALA A 241 -13.17 -11.55 -11.21
CA ALA A 241 -13.17 -10.73 -12.41
C ALA A 241 -13.38 -9.23 -12.10
N ALA A 242 -12.99 -8.38 -13.04
CA ALA A 242 -13.30 -6.96 -13.07
C ALA A 242 -14.80 -6.72 -12.79
N GLY A 243 -15.09 -5.68 -12.03
CA GLY A 243 -16.46 -5.34 -11.62
C GLY A 243 -16.97 -6.08 -10.38
N SER A 244 -16.34 -7.18 -9.95
CA SER A 244 -16.89 -8.06 -8.92
C SER A 244 -16.03 -8.24 -7.65
N TRP A 245 -14.84 -7.67 -7.59
CA TRP A 245 -13.95 -7.83 -6.45
C TRP A 245 -14.05 -6.72 -5.40
N TRP A 246 -14.52 -5.52 -5.79
CA TRP A 246 -14.66 -4.41 -4.86
C TRP A 246 -16.01 -4.47 -4.16
N THR A 247 -16.00 -4.19 -2.84
CA THR A 247 -17.19 -4.02 -2.01
C THR A 247 -17.05 -2.76 -1.18
N GLN A 248 -18.12 -1.99 -1.10
CA GLN A 248 -18.18 -0.80 -0.26
C GLN A 248 -18.01 -1.19 1.21
N GLN A 249 -17.04 -0.60 1.90
CA GLN A 249 -16.77 -0.84 3.32
C GLN A 249 -17.48 0.20 4.20
N HIS A 250 -17.55 1.44 3.73
CA HIS A 250 -18.20 2.55 4.41
C HIS A 250 -19.19 3.25 3.48
N LYS A 251 -20.16 3.94 4.06
CA LYS A 251 -21.21 4.66 3.33
C LYS A 251 -20.67 5.66 2.32
N TRP A 252 -19.52 6.25 2.61
CA TRP A 252 -18.86 7.27 1.78
C TRP A 252 -17.87 6.69 0.76
N ASP A 253 -17.61 5.41 0.77
CA ASP A 253 -16.65 4.83 -0.17
C ASP A 253 -17.14 4.90 -1.61
N VAL A 254 -16.24 5.24 -2.50
CA VAL A 254 -16.46 5.31 -3.94
C VAL A 254 -15.69 4.19 -4.61
N LYS A 255 -16.36 3.47 -5.50
CA LYS A 255 -15.74 2.42 -6.29
C LYS A 255 -14.66 3.01 -7.20
N PRO A 256 -13.38 2.62 -7.04
CA PRO A 256 -12.32 3.16 -7.90
C PRO A 256 -12.48 2.63 -9.34
N ALA A 257 -12.14 3.46 -10.33
CA ALA A 257 -12.33 3.14 -11.75
C ALA A 257 -11.62 1.85 -12.19
N TYR A 258 -10.47 1.52 -11.60
CA TYR A 258 -9.76 0.29 -11.94
C TYR A 258 -10.51 -0.98 -11.46
N ALA A 259 -11.47 -0.84 -10.53
CA ALA A 259 -12.27 -1.98 -10.09
C ALA A 259 -13.21 -2.52 -11.19
N ASP A 260 -13.59 -1.69 -12.15
CA ASP A 260 -14.43 -2.09 -13.27
C ASP A 260 -13.62 -2.59 -14.49
N THR A 261 -12.32 -2.33 -14.52
CA THR A 261 -11.47 -2.58 -15.69
C THR A 261 -10.37 -3.59 -15.45
N LYS A 262 -10.05 -3.89 -14.20
CA LYS A 262 -8.99 -4.82 -13.80
C LYS A 262 -9.56 -6.00 -13.04
N ASP A 263 -9.15 -7.19 -13.42
CA ASP A 263 -9.34 -8.39 -12.62
C ASP A 263 -8.59 -8.26 -11.30
N GLY A 264 -9.04 -8.95 -10.26
CA GLY A 264 -8.30 -9.00 -9.00
C GLY A 264 -6.89 -9.56 -9.20
N PHE A 265 -5.92 -9.08 -8.43
CA PHE A 265 -4.49 -9.36 -8.64
C PHE A 265 -4.15 -10.84 -8.65
N LEU A 266 -4.76 -11.63 -7.76
CA LEU A 266 -4.52 -13.07 -7.65
C LEU A 266 -5.00 -13.84 -8.88
N LYS A 267 -6.00 -13.34 -9.59
CA LYS A 267 -6.52 -13.99 -10.82
C LYS A 267 -5.49 -14.04 -11.95
N GLY A 268 -4.48 -13.14 -11.90
CA GLY A 268 -3.42 -13.11 -12.90
C GLY A 268 -2.38 -14.23 -12.75
N PHE A 269 -2.38 -14.97 -11.64
CA PHE A 269 -1.47 -16.09 -11.41
C PHE A 269 -2.10 -17.44 -11.80
N ASP A 270 -1.24 -18.42 -12.08
CA ASP A 270 -1.66 -19.81 -12.13
C ASP A 270 -2.21 -20.21 -10.75
N PRO A 271 -3.40 -20.81 -10.66
CA PRO A 271 -3.97 -21.27 -9.41
C PRO A 271 -3.06 -22.19 -8.58
N GLU A 272 -2.22 -22.99 -9.24
CA GLU A 272 -1.26 -23.87 -8.54
C GLU A 272 -0.22 -23.08 -7.73
N LEU A 273 0.16 -21.89 -8.18
CA LEU A 273 1.11 -21.04 -7.45
C LEU A 273 0.52 -20.46 -6.17
N LEU A 274 -0.82 -20.29 -6.11
CA LEU A 274 -1.49 -19.73 -4.94
C LEU A 274 -1.38 -20.64 -3.70
N HIS A 275 -1.06 -21.93 -3.90
CA HIS A 275 -0.83 -22.86 -2.79
C HIS A 275 0.39 -22.47 -1.96
N TYR A 276 1.41 -21.91 -2.59
CA TYR A 276 2.66 -21.51 -1.93
C TYR A 276 2.60 -20.08 -1.38
N MET A 277 1.61 -19.28 -1.79
CA MET A 277 1.40 -17.91 -1.31
C MET A 277 0.52 -17.96 -0.06
N GLN A 278 1.09 -17.85 1.10
CA GLN A 278 0.40 -18.04 2.37
C GLN A 278 -0.48 -16.85 2.75
N VAL A 279 -1.64 -17.13 3.35
CA VAL A 279 -2.51 -16.11 3.96
C VAL A 279 -2.07 -15.92 5.41
N THR A 280 -1.39 -14.82 5.68
CA THR A 280 -0.75 -14.58 6.97
C THR A 280 -1.21 -13.27 7.60
N LYS A 281 -1.01 -13.17 8.91
CA LYS A 281 -1.31 -11.94 9.64
C LYS A 281 -0.44 -10.78 9.15
N VAL A 282 -1.09 -9.68 8.80
CA VAL A 282 -0.47 -8.40 8.45
C VAL A 282 -0.96 -7.35 9.44
N THR A 283 -0.02 -6.74 10.16
CA THR A 283 -0.31 -5.71 11.14
C THR A 283 -0.06 -4.34 10.51
N THR A 284 -1.02 -3.43 10.63
CA THR A 284 -0.92 -2.07 10.09
C THR A 284 -1.42 -1.06 11.12
N ALA A 285 -0.67 0.02 11.31
CA ALA A 285 -1.03 1.06 12.25
C ALA A 285 -2.31 1.77 11.82
N ARG A 286 -3.21 1.95 12.78
CA ARG A 286 -4.38 2.82 12.61
C ARG A 286 -3.95 4.27 12.75
N ASN A 287 -4.26 5.06 11.76
CA ASN A 287 -4.23 6.49 11.95
C ASN A 287 -5.63 7.05 11.75
N THR A 288 -6.15 7.61 12.80
CA THR A 288 -7.55 8.04 12.88
C THR A 288 -7.66 9.46 13.34
N VAL A 289 -6.56 10.21 13.26
CA VAL A 289 -6.45 11.48 13.94
C VAL A 289 -6.60 12.66 13.01
N PHE A 290 -7.12 13.72 13.57
CA PHE A 290 -7.55 14.92 12.89
C PHE A 290 -6.38 15.81 12.46
N ASN A 291 -5.37 15.99 13.29
CA ASN A 291 -4.29 16.95 13.09
C ASN A 291 -2.91 16.34 13.32
N SER A 292 -1.91 16.91 12.64
CA SER A 292 -0.51 16.47 12.71
C SER A 292 0.13 16.52 14.10
N GLY A 293 -0.47 17.25 15.03
CA GLY A 293 -0.01 17.36 16.42
C GLY A 293 -0.62 16.34 17.38
N ASP A 294 -1.69 15.67 16.96
CA ASP A 294 -2.45 14.81 17.84
C ASP A 294 -1.77 13.44 18.02
N THR A 295 -2.00 12.85 19.16
CA THR A 295 -1.56 11.48 19.41
C THR A 295 -2.47 10.54 18.61
N PRO A 296 -1.92 9.66 17.78
CA PRO A 296 -2.73 8.64 17.11
C PRO A 296 -3.47 7.84 18.16
N LEU A 297 -4.73 7.64 17.94
CA LEU A 297 -5.59 6.92 18.88
C LEU A 297 -5.37 5.43 18.82
N GLY A 298 -4.18 5.11 18.74
CA GLY A 298 -3.60 3.89 19.13
C GLY A 298 -4.21 2.59 18.59
N GLY A 299 -3.38 1.66 18.44
CA GLY A 299 -3.71 0.31 18.08
C GLY A 299 -3.34 0.01 16.63
N MET A 300 -3.32 -1.25 16.38
CA MET A 300 -3.04 -1.85 15.10
C MET A 300 -4.30 -2.50 14.55
N ASP A 301 -4.46 -2.46 13.25
CA ASP A 301 -5.34 -3.37 12.55
C ASP A 301 -4.56 -4.64 12.25
N GLU A 302 -5.21 -5.76 12.49
CA GLU A 302 -4.74 -7.06 12.06
C GLU A 302 -5.64 -7.52 10.90
N THR A 303 -5.00 -7.90 9.80
CA THR A 303 -5.66 -8.52 8.65
C THR A 303 -4.94 -9.80 8.31
N TYR A 304 -5.64 -10.72 7.65
CA TYR A 304 -5.04 -11.91 7.07
C TYR A 304 -5.04 -11.72 5.57
N ASP A 305 -3.85 -11.59 5.00
CA ASP A 305 -3.64 -11.23 3.61
C ASP A 305 -2.66 -12.19 2.94
N ARG A 306 -2.96 -12.57 1.71
CA ARG A 306 -2.04 -13.31 0.83
C ARG A 306 -1.08 -12.37 0.15
N VAL A 307 -1.56 -11.16 -0.16
CA VAL A 307 -0.79 -10.10 -0.81
C VAL A 307 -0.97 -8.80 -0.05
N PHE A 308 0.12 -8.11 0.21
CA PHE A 308 0.12 -6.84 0.92
C PHE A 308 1.12 -5.86 0.31
N LEU A 309 1.15 -4.63 0.80
CA LEU A 309 2.21 -3.66 0.48
C LEU A 309 3.19 -3.59 1.65
N ILE A 310 4.44 -3.30 1.35
CA ILE A 310 5.45 -3.07 2.37
C ILE A 310 5.07 -1.87 3.26
N SER A 311 5.38 -1.94 4.57
CA SER A 311 5.28 -0.80 5.49
C SER A 311 6.54 0.07 5.45
N LEU A 312 6.50 1.24 6.11
CA LEU A 312 7.68 2.04 6.39
C LEU A 312 8.73 1.22 7.15
N GLU A 313 8.29 0.54 8.20
CA GLU A 313 9.16 -0.24 9.08
C GLU A 313 9.85 -1.36 8.32
N GLN A 314 9.11 -2.18 7.58
CA GLN A 314 9.68 -3.23 6.74
C GLN A 314 10.65 -2.70 5.67
N SER A 315 10.44 -1.48 5.15
CA SER A 315 11.35 -0.83 4.20
C SER A 315 12.60 -0.21 4.84
N TYR A 316 12.87 -0.51 6.11
CA TYR A 316 13.99 0.03 6.89
C TYR A 316 13.97 1.56 7.01
N ILE A 317 12.76 2.10 7.16
CA ILE A 317 12.51 3.52 7.39
C ILE A 317 11.90 3.68 8.77
N ASN A 318 12.35 4.70 9.50
CA ASN A 318 11.83 5.01 10.83
C ASN A 318 10.34 5.33 10.74
N PRO A 319 9.44 4.50 11.27
CA PRO A 319 8.01 4.73 11.14
C PRO A 319 7.55 5.86 12.07
N GLN A 320 6.48 6.53 11.72
CA GLN A 320 5.79 7.44 12.64
C GLN A 320 5.01 6.67 13.72
N ILE A 321 4.58 5.47 13.39
CA ILE A 321 3.89 4.54 14.28
C ILE A 321 4.57 3.19 14.08
N SER A 322 5.21 2.66 15.13
CA SER A 322 5.93 1.38 15.08
C SER A 322 5.02 0.19 15.35
N GLY A 323 5.43 -0.99 14.91
CA GLY A 323 4.73 -2.26 15.10
C GLY A 323 4.07 -2.82 13.83
N GLU A 324 4.41 -2.29 12.66
CA GLU A 324 3.90 -2.75 11.38
C GLU A 324 4.69 -3.92 10.78
N GLY A 325 5.62 -4.49 11.49
CA GLY A 325 6.47 -5.62 11.10
C GLY A 325 7.94 -5.38 11.43
N GLU A 326 8.75 -6.40 11.15
CA GLU A 326 10.19 -6.31 11.35
C GLU A 326 10.87 -5.57 10.19
N TYR A 327 12.05 -5.00 10.45
CA TYR A 327 12.89 -4.43 9.41
C TYR A 327 13.41 -5.54 8.47
N TRP A 328 13.08 -5.46 7.20
CA TRP A 328 13.53 -6.46 6.23
C TRP A 328 15.01 -6.35 5.92
N GLU A 329 15.71 -7.47 5.98
CA GLU A 329 17.16 -7.56 5.81
C GLU A 329 17.60 -7.08 4.41
N TYR A 330 16.80 -7.34 3.38
CA TYR A 330 17.02 -6.81 2.03
C TYR A 330 17.15 -5.28 2.03
N TYR A 331 16.23 -4.57 2.66
CA TYR A 331 16.24 -3.10 2.67
C TYR A 331 17.35 -2.52 3.53
N LYS A 332 17.70 -3.17 4.62
CA LYS A 332 18.85 -2.80 5.44
C LYS A 332 20.15 -2.90 4.64
N ARG A 333 20.36 -3.99 3.91
CA ARG A 333 21.51 -4.17 3.00
C ARG A 333 21.45 -3.19 1.83
N LEU A 334 20.28 -3.07 1.19
CA LEU A 334 20.05 -2.19 0.04
C LEU A 334 20.41 -0.73 0.36
N LEU A 335 20.01 -0.23 1.52
CA LEU A 335 20.30 1.13 1.96
C LEU A 335 21.72 1.29 2.50
N GLY A 336 22.40 0.20 2.87
CA GLY A 336 23.77 0.20 3.40
C GLY A 336 23.88 0.97 4.71
N ARG A 337 22.88 0.89 5.58
CA ARG A 337 22.79 1.67 6.82
C ARG A 337 22.76 0.74 8.04
N THR A 338 23.32 1.24 9.14
CA THR A 338 23.27 0.55 10.46
C THR A 338 22.06 1.00 11.30
N THR A 339 21.40 2.08 10.88
CA THR A 339 20.19 2.61 11.55
C THR A 339 19.12 2.89 10.49
N PRO A 340 17.83 2.74 10.83
CA PRO A 340 16.75 3.02 9.89
C PRO A 340 16.84 4.42 9.27
N ALA A 341 16.41 4.51 8.05
CA ALA A 341 16.37 5.76 7.30
C ALA A 341 15.25 6.68 7.84
N SER A 342 15.36 7.99 7.62
CA SER A 342 14.32 8.94 8.00
C SER A 342 13.35 9.20 6.85
N THR A 343 12.08 9.44 7.17
CA THR A 343 11.10 9.97 6.22
C THR A 343 11.52 11.35 5.70
N GLY A 344 11.11 11.69 4.48
CA GLY A 344 11.46 12.97 3.85
C GLY A 344 12.84 13.02 3.18
N ALA A 345 13.76 12.12 3.52
CA ALA A 345 15.05 12.02 2.84
C ALA A 345 14.93 11.25 1.51
N THR A 346 15.88 11.50 0.60
CA THR A 346 15.90 10.87 -0.73
C THR A 346 16.72 9.60 -0.72
N TYR A 347 16.12 8.49 -1.11
CA TYR A 347 16.78 7.19 -1.23
C TYR A 347 16.58 6.62 -2.63
N ALA A 348 17.54 6.86 -3.52
CA ALA A 348 17.48 6.41 -4.91
C ALA A 348 17.25 4.89 -5.04
N ARG A 349 17.73 4.12 -4.07
CA ARG A 349 17.58 2.65 -4.04
C ARG A 349 16.16 2.17 -3.71
N LEU A 350 15.27 3.05 -3.23
CA LEU A 350 13.85 2.74 -3.00
C LEU A 350 12.99 2.95 -4.25
N ILE A 351 13.55 3.57 -5.29
CA ILE A 351 12.85 3.81 -6.56
C ILE A 351 12.51 2.47 -7.21
N LYS A 352 11.27 2.34 -7.65
CA LYS A 352 10.84 1.22 -8.49
C LYS A 352 10.34 1.73 -9.84
N TYR A 353 10.51 0.90 -10.84
CA TYR A 353 10.18 1.20 -12.22
C TYR A 353 8.90 0.45 -12.64
N ASP A 354 8.25 0.97 -13.64
CA ASP A 354 7.04 0.39 -14.23
C ASP A 354 7.32 -1.02 -14.80
N LEU A 355 6.46 -1.99 -14.52
CA LEU A 355 6.62 -3.37 -14.98
C LEU A 355 6.64 -3.49 -16.50
N ALA A 356 5.83 -2.69 -17.20
CA ALA A 356 5.75 -2.74 -18.66
C ALA A 356 6.92 -1.99 -19.32
N ALA A 357 7.25 -0.78 -18.83
CA ALA A 357 8.28 0.08 -19.42
C ALA A 357 9.70 -0.20 -18.88
N GLN A 358 9.83 -0.70 -17.66
CA GLN A 358 11.07 -1.06 -16.93
C GLN A 358 12.12 0.05 -16.76
N THR A 359 11.94 1.18 -17.41
CA THR A 359 12.85 2.36 -17.38
C THR A 359 12.19 3.59 -16.77
N THR A 360 10.88 3.59 -16.60
CA THR A 360 10.12 4.72 -16.10
C THR A 360 9.88 4.57 -14.61
N ALA A 361 10.53 5.40 -13.80
CA ALA A 361 10.32 5.45 -12.36
C ALA A 361 8.90 5.93 -12.04
N ARG A 362 8.27 5.32 -11.04
CA ARG A 362 6.89 5.61 -10.65
C ARG A 362 6.76 5.88 -9.16
N HIS A 363 5.74 6.65 -8.81
CA HIS A 363 5.26 6.69 -7.43
C HIS A 363 4.70 5.32 -7.05
N ARG A 364 4.94 4.90 -5.81
CA ARG A 364 4.33 3.68 -5.27
C ARG A 364 3.79 3.89 -3.88
N TRP A 365 2.63 3.32 -3.61
CA TRP A 365 2.05 3.26 -2.28
C TRP A 365 2.84 2.32 -1.37
N LEU A 366 2.90 2.69 -0.10
CA LEU A 366 3.17 1.80 1.04
C LEU A 366 1.84 1.51 1.74
N ARG A 367 1.79 0.56 2.70
CA ARG A 367 0.55 0.35 3.46
C ARG A 367 0.43 1.25 4.69
N SER A 368 1.53 1.83 5.17
CA SER A 368 1.56 2.64 6.38
C SER A 368 0.71 3.90 6.24
N ALA A 369 -0.16 4.12 7.22
CA ALA A 369 -0.91 5.35 7.34
C ALA A 369 -0.01 6.50 7.82
N TYR A 370 -0.27 7.72 7.34
CA TYR A 370 0.41 8.91 7.85
C TYR A 370 -0.23 9.35 9.17
N ARG A 371 0.62 9.59 10.18
CA ARG A 371 0.16 10.09 11.47
C ARG A 371 -0.38 11.52 11.35
N GLY A 372 -1.58 11.74 11.81
CA GLY A 372 -2.18 13.07 11.90
C GLY A 372 -3.27 13.36 10.88
N TYR A 373 -3.41 12.55 9.81
CA TYR A 373 -4.46 12.74 8.80
C TYR A 373 -4.99 11.40 8.32
N ALA A 374 -6.27 11.14 8.54
CA ALA A 374 -6.92 9.87 8.18
C ALA A 374 -7.01 9.59 6.67
N SER A 375 -6.69 10.58 5.85
CA SER A 375 -6.66 10.47 4.38
C SER A 375 -5.28 10.33 3.77
N TYR A 376 -4.20 10.40 4.56
CA TYR A 376 -2.85 10.34 4.02
C TYR A 376 -2.21 8.97 4.19
N VAL A 377 -1.64 8.48 3.09
CA VAL A 377 -0.89 7.21 3.01
C VAL A 377 0.56 7.51 2.61
N TRP A 378 1.51 6.80 3.20
CA TRP A 378 2.90 6.91 2.81
C TRP A 378 3.15 6.34 1.42
N ARG A 379 4.06 6.97 0.69
CA ARG A 379 4.49 6.57 -0.66
C ARG A 379 5.96 6.84 -0.90
N VAL A 380 6.54 6.18 -1.89
CA VAL A 380 7.88 6.50 -2.44
C VAL A 380 7.71 7.27 -3.74
N TYR A 381 8.44 8.38 -3.88
CA TYR A 381 8.47 9.19 -5.10
C TYR A 381 9.36 8.56 -6.18
N PRO A 382 9.13 8.88 -7.47
CA PRO A 382 10.01 8.48 -8.57
C PRO A 382 11.45 8.99 -8.46
N SER A 383 11.66 10.05 -7.67
CA SER A 383 12.98 10.63 -7.37
C SER A 383 13.61 10.13 -6.08
N GLY A 384 12.92 9.21 -5.34
CA GLY A 384 13.44 8.55 -4.14
C GLY A 384 12.96 9.05 -2.78
N PRO A 385 12.41 10.25 -2.58
CA PRO A 385 11.87 10.68 -1.30
C PRO A 385 10.71 9.81 -0.85
N VAL A 386 10.66 9.55 0.47
CA VAL A 386 9.52 8.89 1.11
C VAL A 386 8.66 9.96 1.75
N TYR A 387 7.46 10.11 1.25
CA TYR A 387 6.51 11.15 1.66
C TYR A 387 5.08 10.59 1.64
N TYR A 388 4.07 11.39 1.88
CA TYR A 388 2.66 10.97 1.92
C TYR A 388 1.82 11.68 0.86
N ASN A 389 0.62 11.17 0.60
CA ASN A 389 -0.41 11.86 -0.16
C ASN A 389 -1.80 11.30 0.16
N TYR A 390 -2.83 11.98 -0.35
CA TYR A 390 -4.21 11.55 -0.19
C TYR A 390 -4.47 10.17 -0.78
N ALA A 391 -5.21 9.36 -0.03
CA ALA A 391 -5.55 7.99 -0.43
C ALA A 391 -6.34 7.91 -1.74
N SER A 392 -7.09 8.98 -2.08
CA SER A 392 -7.84 9.12 -3.33
C SER A 392 -6.98 9.36 -4.57
N TYR A 393 -5.67 9.56 -4.42
CA TYR A 393 -4.79 9.70 -5.58
C TYR A 393 -4.37 8.33 -6.13
N GLY A 394 -4.13 8.28 -7.45
CA GLY A 394 -3.67 7.08 -8.13
C GLY A 394 -2.15 6.98 -8.16
N TYR A 395 -1.59 5.90 -7.59
CA TYR A 395 -0.18 5.55 -7.70
C TYR A 395 -0.02 4.05 -7.91
N ARG A 396 1.19 3.62 -8.21
CA ARG A 396 1.51 2.22 -8.50
C ARG A 396 1.62 1.39 -7.23
N LEU A 397 1.52 0.07 -7.39
CA LEU A 397 1.69 -0.91 -6.33
C LEU A 397 2.93 -1.76 -6.60
N ALA A 398 3.68 -2.07 -5.54
CA ALA A 398 4.69 -3.13 -5.53
C ALA A 398 4.20 -4.21 -4.56
N PRO A 399 3.50 -5.24 -5.06
CA PRO A 399 2.95 -6.29 -4.21
C PRO A 399 4.01 -7.08 -3.49
N CYS A 400 3.71 -7.45 -2.24
CA CYS A 400 4.49 -8.37 -1.41
C CYS A 400 3.71 -9.65 -1.20
N LEU A 401 4.42 -10.79 -1.19
CA LEU A 401 3.89 -12.14 -0.97
C LEU A 401 4.68 -12.80 0.15
N ARG A 402 4.05 -13.73 0.86
CA ARG A 402 4.71 -14.66 1.77
C ARG A 402 4.66 -16.06 1.21
N ILE A 403 5.84 -16.60 0.94
CA ILE A 403 5.99 -17.93 0.37
C ILE A 403 6.33 -18.92 1.48
N GLY A 404 5.64 -20.06 1.49
CA GLY A 404 5.83 -21.15 2.45
C GLY A 404 4.95 -22.34 2.15
N LEU A 405 5.06 -23.41 2.97
CA LEU A 405 4.28 -24.65 2.89
C LEU A 405 3.68 -24.99 4.24
#